data_cb4a3b3f6d219e542173a29da39f1422
#
_entry.id   cb4a3b3f6d219e542173a29da39f1422
#
_cell.length_a   1.000
_cell.length_b   1.000
_cell.length_c   1.000
_cell.angle_alpha   90.00
_cell.angle_beta   90.00
_cell.angle_gamma   90.00
#
_symmetry.space_group_name_H-M   'P 1'
#
loop_
_entity.id
_entity.type
_entity.pdbx_description
1 polymer ?
#
loop_
_entity_poly.entity_id
_entity_poly.type
_entity_poly.pdbx_seq_one_letter_code
_entity_poly.pdbx_strand_id
1 'polypeptide(L)'
;MPAPRVGVLALQGAFSAHARTLADLGAEVAEVRTPDDLATVDALVMPGGESTTMSMLLESSGLFEPIAKRLADALPVLGTCAGLILLATDLVGGRADQRSFGAVDMTVRRNAYGRQVDSFETDLDVLGLGPEGAPGRFHAVFIRAPRVERVGPAVEVLARYHGDVVLARQGTVTVAAFHPELSGDSRVHAQFLQEVQR
;
A
#
# COMPACT_ATOMS: atom_id res chain seq x y z
N MET A 1 14.87 18.90 -9.38
CA MET A 1 14.07 18.02 -10.24
C MET A 1 12.61 18.42 -10.13
N PRO A 2 11.76 18.25 -11.14
CA PRO A 2 10.34 18.51 -10.99
C PRO A 2 9.76 17.60 -9.89
N ALA A 3 8.68 18.06 -9.25
CA ALA A 3 7.97 17.25 -8.26
C ALA A 3 7.48 15.95 -8.92
N PRO A 4 7.55 14.79 -8.24
CA PRO A 4 7.06 13.55 -8.81
C PRO A 4 5.53 13.61 -8.94
N ARG A 5 5.01 13.09 -10.03
CA ARG A 5 3.57 12.95 -10.24
C ARG A 5 3.10 11.60 -9.71
N VAL A 6 2.39 11.62 -8.60
CA VAL A 6 1.93 10.41 -7.91
C VAL A 6 0.46 10.16 -8.22
N GLY A 7 0.18 9.00 -8.81
CA GLY A 7 -1.19 8.51 -8.98
C GLY A 7 -1.76 7.97 -7.68
N VAL A 8 -3.02 8.25 -7.40
CA VAL A 8 -3.76 7.56 -6.35
C VAL A 8 -4.92 6.81 -7.01
N LEU A 9 -4.95 5.48 -6.85
CA LEU A 9 -6.00 4.65 -7.45
C LEU A 9 -7.36 5.04 -6.85
N ALA A 10 -8.21 5.64 -7.66
CA ALA A 10 -9.46 6.29 -7.23
C ALA A 10 -10.71 5.51 -7.69
N LEU A 11 -10.65 4.17 -7.62
CA LEU A 11 -11.78 3.29 -7.94
C LEU A 11 -12.71 3.09 -6.73
N GLN A 12 -12.12 2.96 -5.53
CA GLN A 12 -12.85 2.72 -4.28
C GLN A 12 -11.91 2.96 -3.10
N GLY A 13 -12.46 3.31 -1.92
CA GLY A 13 -11.71 3.41 -0.66
C GLY A 13 -11.21 4.82 -0.32
N ALA A 14 -10.22 4.91 0.57
CA ALA A 14 -9.77 6.16 1.18
C ALA A 14 -8.76 6.96 0.33
N PHE A 15 -8.91 6.96 -1.00
CA PHE A 15 -7.96 7.59 -1.93
C PHE A 15 -7.77 9.09 -1.68
N SER A 16 -8.83 9.82 -1.28
CA SER A 16 -8.75 11.27 -1.05
C SER A 16 -7.87 11.65 0.14
N ALA A 17 -7.78 10.80 1.17
CA ALA A 17 -6.89 11.03 2.30
C ALA A 17 -5.42 10.89 1.90
N HIS A 18 -5.07 9.83 1.14
CA HIS A 18 -3.74 9.70 0.55
C HIS A 18 -3.38 10.87 -0.36
N ALA A 19 -4.31 11.27 -1.24
CA ALA A 19 -4.11 12.40 -2.15
C ALA A 19 -3.76 13.68 -1.41
N ARG A 20 -4.48 13.98 -0.31
CA ARG A 20 -4.22 15.14 0.53
C ARG A 20 -2.84 15.08 1.18
N THR A 21 -2.49 13.96 1.81
CA THR A 21 -1.19 13.78 2.47
C THR A 21 -0.03 13.95 1.49
N LEU A 22 -0.14 13.40 0.27
CA LEU A 22 0.88 13.53 -0.77
C LEU A 22 1.01 14.97 -1.27
N ALA A 23 -0.11 15.66 -1.47
CA ALA A 23 -0.11 17.06 -1.88
C ALA A 23 0.53 17.97 -0.81
N ASP A 24 0.24 17.73 0.47
CA ASP A 24 0.84 18.44 1.60
C ASP A 24 2.37 18.22 1.68
N LEU A 25 2.86 17.08 1.18
CA LEU A 25 4.29 16.78 1.02
C LEU A 25 4.91 17.33 -0.27
N GLY A 26 4.14 18.05 -1.09
CA GLY A 26 4.62 18.71 -2.31
C GLY A 26 4.66 17.84 -3.56
N ALA A 27 4.03 16.67 -3.57
CA ALA A 27 3.88 15.86 -4.79
C ALA A 27 2.77 16.44 -5.70
N GLU A 28 2.94 16.30 -7.03
CA GLU A 28 1.82 16.47 -7.95
C GLU A 28 0.94 15.21 -7.89
N VAL A 29 -0.32 15.37 -7.51
CA VAL A 29 -1.24 14.23 -7.31
C VAL A 29 -2.23 14.13 -8.44
N ALA A 30 -2.42 12.92 -8.97
CA ALA A 30 -3.43 12.59 -9.97
C ALA A 30 -4.32 11.43 -9.50
N GLU A 31 -5.62 11.53 -9.67
CA GLU A 31 -6.52 10.39 -9.49
C GLU A 31 -6.40 9.45 -10.69
N VAL A 32 -6.16 8.16 -10.43
CA VAL A 32 -6.06 7.13 -11.46
C VAL A 32 -7.35 6.33 -11.49
N ARG A 33 -8.08 6.45 -12.59
CA ARG A 33 -9.35 5.74 -12.86
C ARG A 33 -9.32 4.97 -14.18
N THR A 34 -8.41 5.34 -15.09
CA THR A 34 -8.26 4.79 -16.43
C THR A 34 -6.81 4.44 -16.73
N PRO A 35 -6.54 3.58 -17.74
CA PRO A 35 -5.17 3.33 -18.21
C PRO A 35 -4.44 4.59 -18.68
N ASP A 36 -5.15 5.56 -19.27
CA ASP A 36 -4.56 6.82 -19.70
C ASP A 36 -4.09 7.66 -18.51
N ASP A 37 -4.84 7.69 -17.40
CA ASP A 37 -4.40 8.35 -16.17
C ASP A 37 -3.13 7.69 -15.64
N LEU A 38 -3.10 6.34 -15.60
CA LEU A 38 -1.94 5.57 -15.14
C LEU A 38 -0.68 5.84 -15.98
N ALA A 39 -0.83 6.09 -17.27
CA ALA A 39 0.30 6.35 -18.16
C ALA A 39 1.03 7.67 -17.83
N THR A 40 0.39 8.58 -17.11
CA THR A 40 0.91 9.92 -16.82
C THR A 40 1.63 10.05 -15.47
N VAL A 41 1.69 9.00 -14.65
CA VAL A 41 2.21 9.07 -13.28
C VAL A 41 3.55 8.35 -13.13
N ASP A 42 4.38 8.83 -12.21
CA ASP A 42 5.71 8.28 -11.91
C ASP A 42 5.65 7.20 -10.81
N ALA A 43 4.60 7.22 -9.99
CA ALA A 43 4.37 6.28 -8.91
C ALA A 43 2.86 6.10 -8.66
N LEU A 44 2.46 5.05 -7.93
CA LEU A 44 1.06 4.75 -7.64
C LEU A 44 0.83 4.47 -6.17
N VAL A 45 -0.23 5.03 -5.59
CA VAL A 45 -0.76 4.61 -4.30
C VAL A 45 -2.02 3.79 -4.52
N MET A 46 -2.06 2.58 -3.95
CA MET A 46 -3.21 1.68 -3.92
C MET A 46 -3.82 1.73 -2.51
N PRO A 47 -4.93 2.43 -2.31
CA PRO A 47 -5.48 2.71 -0.99
C PRO A 47 -6.15 1.50 -0.35
N GLY A 48 -6.49 1.64 0.94
CA GLY A 48 -7.40 0.74 1.62
C GLY A 48 -8.82 0.80 1.05
N GLY A 49 -9.57 -0.29 1.28
CA GLY A 49 -10.93 -0.44 0.79
C GLY A 49 -11.39 -1.90 0.92
N GLU A 50 -12.37 -2.32 0.12
CA GLU A 50 -12.77 -3.73 0.03
C GLU A 50 -12.04 -4.39 -1.15
N SER A 51 -11.11 -5.31 -0.85
CA SER A 51 -10.17 -5.85 -1.84
C SER A 51 -10.83 -6.65 -2.97
N THR A 52 -11.96 -7.32 -2.71
CA THR A 52 -12.69 -8.05 -3.76
C THR A 52 -13.33 -7.07 -4.76
N THR A 53 -13.99 -6.03 -4.25
CA THR A 53 -14.57 -4.97 -5.07
C THR A 53 -13.48 -4.25 -5.87
N MET A 54 -12.34 -3.95 -5.24
CA MET A 54 -11.22 -3.33 -5.94
C MET A 54 -10.66 -4.21 -7.06
N SER A 55 -10.54 -5.53 -6.84
CA SER A 55 -10.12 -6.47 -7.89
C SER A 55 -11.08 -6.45 -9.08
N MET A 56 -12.38 -6.49 -8.83
CA MET A 56 -13.41 -6.42 -9.88
C MET A 56 -13.39 -5.07 -10.63
N LEU A 57 -13.21 -3.97 -9.91
CA LEU A 57 -13.13 -2.64 -10.51
C LEU A 57 -11.86 -2.46 -11.35
N LEU A 58 -10.72 -3.00 -10.91
CA LEU A 58 -9.48 -3.02 -11.69
C LEU A 58 -9.64 -3.76 -13.02
N GLU A 59 -10.38 -4.86 -13.03
CA GLU A 59 -10.67 -5.60 -14.26
C GLU A 59 -11.65 -4.83 -15.15
N SER A 60 -12.76 -4.37 -14.60
CA SER A 60 -13.80 -3.67 -15.38
C SER A 60 -13.37 -2.31 -15.93
N SER A 61 -12.45 -1.63 -15.26
CA SER A 61 -11.84 -0.38 -15.74
C SER A 61 -10.69 -0.60 -16.73
N GLY A 62 -10.26 -1.84 -16.95
CA GLY A 62 -9.12 -2.18 -17.79
C GLY A 62 -7.75 -1.81 -17.17
N LEU A 63 -7.69 -1.50 -15.87
CA LEU A 63 -6.47 -1.09 -15.20
C LEU A 63 -5.59 -2.26 -14.75
N PHE A 64 -6.14 -3.47 -14.61
CA PHE A 64 -5.39 -4.59 -14.03
C PHE A 64 -4.10 -4.89 -14.83
N GLU A 65 -4.20 -5.14 -16.13
CA GLU A 65 -3.03 -5.48 -16.96
C GLU A 65 -2.04 -4.30 -17.11
N PRO A 66 -2.48 -3.04 -17.31
CA PRO A 66 -1.55 -1.91 -17.31
C PRO A 66 -0.78 -1.73 -15.99
N ILE A 67 -1.43 -1.91 -14.84
CA ILE A 67 -0.74 -1.86 -13.53
C ILE A 67 0.23 -3.02 -13.39
N ALA A 68 -0.17 -4.27 -13.76
CA ALA A 68 0.70 -5.43 -13.71
C ALA A 68 1.98 -5.22 -14.56
N LYS A 69 1.83 -4.66 -15.77
CA LYS A 69 2.95 -4.30 -16.63
C LYS A 69 3.85 -3.24 -15.98
N ARG A 70 3.27 -2.16 -15.46
CA ARG A 70 4.05 -1.10 -14.81
C ARG A 70 4.77 -1.59 -13.55
N LEU A 71 4.20 -2.54 -12.79
CA LEU A 71 4.87 -3.19 -11.66
C LEU A 71 6.08 -4.02 -12.13
N ALA A 72 5.96 -4.75 -13.25
CA ALA A 72 7.09 -5.46 -13.85
C ALA A 72 8.19 -4.51 -14.35
N ASP A 73 7.82 -3.30 -14.76
CA ASP A 73 8.72 -2.21 -15.14
C ASP A 73 9.20 -1.38 -13.92
N ALA A 74 9.08 -1.94 -12.70
CA ALA A 74 9.51 -1.34 -11.43
C ALA A 74 8.84 -0.01 -11.05
N LEU A 75 7.57 0.20 -11.42
CA LEU A 75 6.79 1.34 -10.92
C LEU A 75 6.81 1.36 -9.39
N PRO A 76 7.21 2.47 -8.73
CA PRO A 76 7.08 2.60 -7.29
C PRO A 76 5.61 2.56 -6.86
N VAL A 77 5.30 1.69 -5.89
CA VAL A 77 3.92 1.54 -5.38
C VAL A 77 3.88 1.53 -3.86
N LEU A 78 2.94 2.26 -3.29
CA LEU A 78 2.54 2.15 -1.89
C LEU A 78 1.14 1.51 -1.83
N GLY A 79 1.04 0.29 -1.27
CA GLY A 79 -0.23 -0.40 -1.04
C GLY A 79 -0.62 -0.44 0.43
N THR A 80 -1.82 0.06 0.78
CA THR A 80 -2.30 0.06 2.17
C THR A 80 -3.54 -0.80 2.33
N CYS A 81 -3.62 -1.60 3.38
CA CYS A 81 -4.75 -2.46 3.72
C CYS A 81 -5.21 -3.33 2.51
N ALA A 82 -6.25 -2.95 1.78
CA ALA A 82 -6.67 -3.65 0.56
C ALA A 82 -5.61 -3.61 -0.55
N GLY A 83 -4.84 -2.51 -0.66
CA GLY A 83 -3.72 -2.40 -1.58
C GLY A 83 -2.62 -3.43 -1.29
N LEU A 84 -2.30 -3.69 -0.02
CA LEU A 84 -1.38 -4.76 0.38
C LEU A 84 -1.92 -6.13 -0.08
N ILE A 85 -3.22 -6.41 0.11
CA ILE A 85 -3.85 -7.66 -0.32
C ILE A 85 -3.69 -7.85 -1.83
N LEU A 86 -3.94 -6.80 -2.63
CA LEU A 86 -3.85 -6.87 -4.09
C LEU A 86 -2.41 -7.03 -4.61
N LEU A 87 -1.40 -6.60 -3.84
CA LEU A 87 0.01 -6.69 -4.23
C LEU A 87 0.67 -8.00 -3.79
N ALA A 88 0.06 -8.77 -2.88
CA ALA A 88 0.60 -10.03 -2.37
C ALA A 88 0.60 -11.14 -3.43
N THR A 89 1.53 -12.10 -3.28
CA THR A 89 1.60 -13.29 -4.14
C THR A 89 0.46 -14.26 -3.83
N ASP A 90 0.21 -14.54 -2.54
CA ASP A 90 -0.79 -15.51 -2.13
C ASP A 90 -1.85 -14.90 -1.20
N LEU A 91 -3.11 -15.27 -1.44
CA LEU A 91 -4.25 -14.81 -0.64
C LEU A 91 -4.94 -15.97 0.06
N VAL A 92 -5.19 -15.81 1.36
CA VAL A 92 -5.95 -16.77 2.18
C VAL A 92 -7.28 -16.13 2.60
N GLY A 93 -8.40 -16.84 2.37
CA GLY A 93 -9.74 -16.37 2.73
C GLY A 93 -10.33 -15.35 1.74
N GLY A 94 -9.75 -15.22 0.55
CA GLY A 94 -10.33 -14.48 -0.58
C GLY A 94 -11.36 -15.31 -1.35
N ARG A 95 -12.07 -14.67 -2.30
CA ARG A 95 -12.85 -15.40 -3.31
C ARG A 95 -11.89 -16.13 -4.25
N ALA A 96 -12.33 -17.26 -4.79
CA ALA A 96 -11.50 -18.09 -5.68
C ALA A 96 -11.10 -17.37 -6.98
N ASP A 97 -11.89 -16.38 -7.40
CA ASP A 97 -11.69 -15.55 -8.59
C ASP A 97 -11.03 -14.18 -8.30
N GLN A 98 -10.67 -13.92 -7.05
CA GLN A 98 -9.98 -12.67 -6.72
C GLN A 98 -8.54 -12.70 -7.25
N ARG A 99 -8.22 -11.74 -8.12
CA ARG A 99 -6.86 -11.57 -8.64
C ARG A 99 -6.00 -10.69 -7.72
N SER A 100 -4.72 -10.99 -7.70
CA SER A 100 -3.67 -10.15 -7.12
C SER A 100 -2.53 -9.98 -8.11
N PHE A 101 -1.67 -8.98 -7.89
CA PHE A 101 -0.56 -8.68 -8.79
C PHE A 101 0.68 -9.55 -8.54
N GLY A 102 0.80 -10.17 -7.35
CA GLY A 102 1.97 -10.96 -7.00
C GLY A 102 3.28 -10.17 -6.92
N ALA A 103 3.20 -8.86 -6.70
CA ALA A 103 4.34 -7.95 -6.72
C ALA A 103 5.23 -8.06 -5.47
N VAL A 104 4.69 -8.57 -4.37
CA VAL A 104 5.42 -8.79 -3.11
C VAL A 104 5.28 -10.25 -2.70
N ASP A 105 6.41 -10.94 -2.50
CA ASP A 105 6.44 -12.35 -2.08
C ASP A 105 5.97 -12.51 -0.63
N MET A 106 4.64 -12.55 -0.47
CA MET A 106 3.99 -12.74 0.83
C MET A 106 2.67 -13.48 0.69
N THR A 107 2.31 -14.20 1.77
CA THR A 107 0.99 -14.80 1.95
C THR A 107 0.19 -13.94 2.91
N VAL A 108 -0.99 -13.51 2.50
CA VAL A 108 -1.83 -12.58 3.25
C VAL A 108 -3.19 -13.19 3.53
N ARG A 109 -3.61 -13.20 4.80
CA ARG A 109 -4.96 -13.59 5.22
C ARG A 109 -5.85 -12.35 5.34
N ARG A 110 -6.99 -12.39 4.67
CA ARG A 110 -8.02 -11.35 4.79
C ARG A 110 -8.80 -11.50 6.08
N ASN A 111 -9.26 -10.37 6.67
CA ASN A 111 -10.13 -10.34 7.85
C ASN A 111 -9.62 -11.24 9.01
N ALA A 112 -8.33 -11.17 9.31
CA ALA A 112 -7.68 -12.11 10.23
C ALA A 112 -7.92 -11.81 11.71
N TYR A 113 -8.41 -10.62 12.04
CA TYR A 113 -8.59 -10.16 13.43
C TYR A 113 -10.02 -10.32 13.98
N GLY A 114 -10.87 -11.18 13.37
CA GLY A 114 -12.19 -11.54 13.92
C GLY A 114 -13.37 -10.63 13.49
N ARG A 115 -14.59 -10.91 13.99
CA ARG A 115 -15.82 -10.29 13.47
C ARG A 115 -16.23 -8.96 14.09
N GLN A 116 -15.60 -8.44 15.15
CA GLN A 116 -16.11 -7.26 15.87
C GLN A 116 -15.10 -6.34 16.57
N VAL A 117 -13.80 -6.70 16.67
CA VAL A 117 -12.79 -5.84 17.34
C VAL A 117 -11.69 -5.52 16.33
N ASP A 118 -12.08 -4.98 15.19
CA ASP A 118 -11.24 -5.05 14.01
C ASP A 118 -10.61 -3.71 13.69
N SER A 119 -10.72 -2.75 14.61
CA SER A 119 -10.10 -1.44 14.50
C SER A 119 -9.42 -1.09 15.81
N PHE A 120 -8.15 -0.79 15.75
CA PHE A 120 -7.35 -0.35 16.89
C PHE A 120 -6.25 0.59 16.43
N GLU A 121 -5.71 1.32 17.37
CA GLU A 121 -4.59 2.22 17.15
C GLU A 121 -3.45 1.80 18.07
N THR A 122 -2.23 1.90 17.57
CA THR A 122 -1.02 1.57 18.34
C THR A 122 0.18 2.29 17.78
N ASP A 123 1.21 2.42 18.60
CA ASP A 123 2.49 2.93 18.13
C ASP A 123 3.40 1.78 17.70
N LEU A 124 4.04 1.94 16.56
CA LEU A 124 5.00 1.01 15.98
C LEU A 124 6.40 1.64 15.95
N ASP A 125 7.42 0.81 16.10
CA ASP A 125 8.77 1.17 15.72
C ASP A 125 8.97 0.82 14.24
N VAL A 126 9.12 1.84 13.39
CA VAL A 126 9.24 1.71 11.94
C VAL A 126 10.67 2.03 11.50
N LEU A 127 11.33 1.08 10.85
CA LEU A 127 12.68 1.23 10.32
C LEU A 127 12.71 2.37 9.27
N GLY A 128 13.71 3.23 9.40
CA GLY A 128 13.91 4.35 8.47
C GLY A 128 13.11 5.61 8.79
N LEU A 129 12.24 5.63 9.81
CA LEU A 129 11.51 6.82 10.23
C LEU A 129 12.19 7.62 11.36
N GLY A 130 13.25 7.09 11.96
CA GLY A 130 14.08 7.77 12.94
C GLY A 130 15.29 8.47 12.32
N PRO A 131 16.10 9.18 13.14
CA PRO A 131 17.32 9.82 12.68
C PRO A 131 18.31 8.80 12.06
N GLU A 132 19.01 9.20 11.01
CA GLU A 132 20.03 8.38 10.32
C GLU A 132 19.53 7.01 9.85
N GLY A 133 18.20 6.87 9.59
CA GLY A 133 17.59 5.63 9.18
C GLY A 133 17.28 4.64 10.31
N ALA A 134 17.47 5.04 11.57
CA ALA A 134 17.07 4.25 12.73
C ALA A 134 15.55 4.05 12.79
N PRO A 135 15.04 3.08 13.60
CA PRO A 135 13.61 2.98 13.86
C PRO A 135 13.06 4.26 14.48
N GLY A 136 11.89 4.69 14.00
CA GLY A 136 11.16 5.83 14.54
C GLY A 136 9.73 5.44 14.93
N ARG A 137 9.24 6.00 16.04
CA ARG A 137 7.90 5.73 16.52
C ARG A 137 6.86 6.33 15.56
N PHE A 138 5.87 5.55 15.18
CA PHE A 138 4.82 5.89 14.25
C PHE A 138 3.47 5.44 14.79
N HIS A 139 2.48 6.34 14.83
CA HIS A 139 1.11 6.01 15.23
C HIS A 139 0.38 5.33 14.09
N ALA A 140 -0.02 4.08 14.25
CA ALA A 140 -0.65 3.27 13.22
C ALA A 140 -2.13 3.01 13.52
N VAL A 141 -2.98 3.22 12.52
CA VAL A 141 -4.43 3.00 12.57
C VAL A 141 -4.78 1.75 11.79
N PHE A 142 -5.27 0.73 12.47
CA PHE A 142 -5.69 -0.54 11.90
C PHE A 142 -7.22 -0.60 11.78
N ILE A 143 -7.74 -0.89 10.60
CA ILE A 143 -9.19 -1.05 10.34
C ILE A 143 -9.40 -2.33 9.57
N ARG A 144 -9.96 -3.36 10.21
CA ARG A 144 -10.17 -4.69 9.62
C ARG A 144 -8.95 -5.19 8.84
N ALA A 145 -7.79 -5.03 9.45
CA ALA A 145 -6.49 -5.19 8.80
C ALA A 145 -6.26 -6.63 8.31
N PRO A 146 -5.57 -6.79 7.16
CA PRO A 146 -5.05 -8.09 6.74
C PRO A 146 -3.89 -8.51 7.64
N ARG A 147 -3.68 -9.83 7.76
CA ARG A 147 -2.55 -10.41 8.46
C ARG A 147 -1.57 -11.02 7.46
N VAL A 148 -0.31 -10.66 7.57
CA VAL A 148 0.77 -11.30 6.81
C VAL A 148 1.17 -12.59 7.53
N GLU A 149 0.96 -13.74 6.88
CA GLU A 149 1.29 -15.06 7.44
C GLU A 149 2.70 -15.54 7.05
N ARG A 150 3.18 -15.11 5.88
CA ARG A 150 4.51 -15.45 5.36
C ARG A 150 5.09 -14.26 4.59
N VAL A 151 6.38 -14.10 4.66
CA VAL A 151 7.18 -13.22 3.79
C VAL A 151 8.32 -14.02 3.18
N GLY A 152 8.63 -13.75 1.92
CA GLY A 152 9.77 -14.31 1.22
C GLY A 152 11.10 -13.64 1.61
N PRO A 153 12.23 -14.25 1.20
CA PRO A 153 13.56 -13.79 1.62
C PRO A 153 13.96 -12.43 1.03
N ALA A 154 13.34 -11.99 -0.06
CA ALA A 154 13.59 -10.69 -0.67
C ALA A 154 12.75 -9.55 -0.07
N VAL A 155 11.86 -9.85 0.87
CA VAL A 155 11.00 -8.87 1.54
C VAL A 155 11.72 -8.27 2.72
N GLU A 156 11.96 -6.96 2.68
CA GLU A 156 12.47 -6.19 3.81
C GLU A 156 11.32 -5.85 4.77
N VAL A 157 11.42 -6.26 6.02
CA VAL A 157 10.43 -5.97 7.05
C VAL A 157 10.77 -4.64 7.72
N LEU A 158 9.88 -3.67 7.60
CA LEU A 158 10.06 -2.31 8.14
C LEU A 158 9.38 -2.11 9.50
N ALA A 159 8.29 -2.84 9.78
CA ALA A 159 7.64 -2.82 11.10
C ALA A 159 6.92 -4.14 11.40
N ARG A 160 6.84 -4.44 12.72
CA ARG A 160 6.06 -5.57 13.25
C ARG A 160 5.14 -5.11 14.38
N TYR A 161 4.03 -5.81 14.51
CA TYR A 161 3.11 -5.70 15.65
C TYR A 161 2.86 -7.09 16.23
N HIS A 162 3.21 -7.31 17.49
CA HIS A 162 3.14 -8.64 18.15
C HIS A 162 3.76 -9.79 17.34
N GLY A 163 4.83 -9.51 16.60
CA GLY A 163 5.51 -10.49 15.74
C GLY A 163 4.99 -10.54 14.30
N ASP A 164 3.77 -10.11 14.03
CA ASP A 164 3.22 -10.03 12.67
C ASP A 164 3.86 -8.88 11.88
N VAL A 165 4.15 -9.11 10.61
CA VAL A 165 4.63 -8.07 9.70
C VAL A 165 3.48 -7.14 9.35
N VAL A 166 3.67 -5.82 9.57
CA VAL A 166 2.64 -4.80 9.30
C VAL A 166 3.08 -3.71 8.35
N LEU A 167 4.39 -3.59 8.10
CA LEU A 167 4.96 -2.74 7.07
C LEU A 167 6.16 -3.46 6.47
N ALA A 168 6.22 -3.53 5.15
CA ALA A 168 7.29 -4.23 4.44
C ALA A 168 7.52 -3.61 3.07
N ARG A 169 8.69 -3.91 2.47
CA ARG A 169 9.08 -3.48 1.14
C ARG A 169 9.73 -4.61 0.36
N GLN A 170 9.45 -4.66 -0.94
CA GLN A 170 10.20 -5.49 -1.88
C GLN A 170 10.47 -4.68 -3.15
N GLY A 171 11.74 -4.43 -3.45
CA GLY A 171 12.12 -3.56 -4.56
C GLY A 171 11.51 -2.16 -4.40
N THR A 172 10.71 -1.73 -5.37
CA THR A 172 10.02 -0.43 -5.39
C THR A 172 8.61 -0.47 -4.79
N VAL A 173 8.18 -1.61 -4.25
CA VAL A 173 6.83 -1.78 -3.72
C VAL A 173 6.86 -1.80 -2.20
N THR A 174 6.21 -0.83 -1.57
CA THR A 174 6.01 -0.74 -0.12
C THR A 174 4.56 -1.09 0.21
N VAL A 175 4.33 -1.91 1.24
CA VAL A 175 3.00 -2.36 1.66
C VAL A 175 2.80 -2.21 3.15
N ALA A 176 1.63 -1.69 3.56
CA ALA A 176 1.22 -1.52 4.94
C ALA A 176 -0.10 -2.24 5.23
N ALA A 177 -0.19 -2.96 6.35
CA ALA A 177 -1.43 -3.57 6.82
C ALA A 177 -2.38 -2.55 7.47
N PHE A 178 -1.89 -1.37 7.81
CA PHE A 178 -2.60 -0.27 8.47
C PHE A 178 -2.88 0.90 7.50
N HIS A 179 -3.51 1.94 8.00
CA HIS A 179 -3.92 3.16 7.28
C HIS A 179 -3.03 4.35 7.67
N PRO A 180 -1.85 4.55 7.01
CA PRO A 180 -0.97 5.66 7.32
C PRO A 180 -1.60 7.02 7.00
N GLU A 181 -2.57 7.07 6.10
CA GLU A 181 -3.31 8.28 5.72
C GLU A 181 -4.25 8.80 6.81
N LEU A 182 -4.52 7.98 7.84
CA LEU A 182 -5.39 8.33 8.97
C LEU A 182 -4.61 8.65 10.26
N SER A 183 -3.30 8.43 10.27
CA SER A 183 -2.47 8.58 11.48
C SER A 183 -2.20 10.04 11.89
N GLY A 184 -2.40 10.99 11.00
CA GLY A 184 -1.93 12.36 11.17
C GLY A 184 -0.40 12.53 11.02
N ASP A 185 0.33 11.45 10.73
CA ASP A 185 1.77 11.41 10.54
C ASP A 185 2.10 11.05 9.09
N SER A 186 2.72 11.96 8.36
CA SER A 186 2.99 11.81 6.94
C SER A 186 4.31 11.08 6.62
N ARG A 187 5.08 10.64 7.62
CA ARG A 187 6.44 10.10 7.41
C ARG A 187 6.48 8.84 6.54
N VAL A 188 5.47 7.96 6.59
CA VAL A 188 5.41 6.79 5.69
C VAL A 188 5.25 7.24 4.24
N HIS A 189 4.39 8.24 3.96
CA HIS A 189 4.26 8.82 2.63
C HIS A 189 5.53 9.57 2.19
N ALA A 190 6.17 10.29 3.12
CA ALA A 190 7.43 10.98 2.83
C ALA A 190 8.55 9.99 2.48
N GLN A 191 8.65 8.86 3.20
CA GLN A 191 9.60 7.79 2.88
C GLN A 191 9.33 7.19 1.49
N PHE A 192 8.07 6.94 1.16
CA PHE A 192 7.68 6.51 -0.19
C PHE A 192 8.08 7.52 -1.27
N LEU A 193 7.82 8.82 -1.07
CA LEU A 193 8.21 9.86 -2.03
C LEU A 193 9.73 9.96 -2.23
N GLN A 194 10.53 9.72 -1.19
CA GLN A 194 11.98 9.67 -1.32
C GLN A 194 12.45 8.52 -2.21
N GLU A 195 11.73 7.40 -2.23
CA GLU A 195 12.04 6.26 -3.10
C GLU A 195 11.66 6.52 -4.56
N VAL A 196 10.58 7.27 -4.81
CA VAL A 196 10.18 7.70 -6.16
C VAL A 196 11.23 8.60 -6.81
N GLN A 197 12.01 9.35 -6.01
CA GLN A 197 12.99 10.32 -6.48
C GLN A 197 14.40 9.75 -6.65
N ARG A 198 14.62 8.48 -6.33
CA ARG A 198 15.92 7.79 -6.50
C ARG A 198 16.10 7.22 -7.88
#